data_03c6d25ed9eb6399062275570ee07ea1
#
_entry.id   03c6d25ed9eb6399062275570ee07ea1
#
_cell.length_a   1.000
_cell.length_b   1.000
_cell.length_c   1.000
_cell.angle_alpha   90.00
_cell.angle_beta   90.00
_cell.angle_gamma   90.00
#
_symmetry.space_group_name_H-M   'P 1'
#
loop_
_entity.id
_entity.type
_entity.pdbx_description
1 polymer ?
#
loop_
_entity_poly.entity_id
_entity_poly.type
_entity_poly.pdbx_seq_one_letter_code
_entity_poly.pdbx_strand_id
1 'polypeptide(L)'
;MNKLYFRALRLSIYGFLAMAALLFVPAGTLDYWQAYVFMAVFVGGSAAITVYLAIKDPKLLERRMNVGPTAEKEPTQKIIMVFALLGFIALLVVPALDRRFMWSSVPAWVSVLGDILVTLGFLLVYFVIRENSYAASTIQVAEGQTVISTGPYAVVRHPMYAGVLPLLIGTPLALGSWWGLGALIFFMPALIWRLLDEERFLHKNLPGYTKYTRKVRYRLVPFVW
;
A
#
# COMPACT_ATOMS: atom_id res chain seq x y z
N MET A 1 14.02 -6.69 -21.73
CA MET A 1 13.75 -5.36 -21.17
C MET A 1 12.40 -4.79 -21.64
N ASN A 2 12.15 -4.68 -22.93
CA ASN A 2 10.91 -4.04 -23.43
C ASN A 2 9.59 -4.67 -22.92
N LYS A 3 9.52 -6.01 -22.77
CA LYS A 3 8.30 -6.69 -22.28
C LYS A 3 7.94 -6.33 -20.82
N LEU A 4 8.94 -6.18 -19.95
CA LEU A 4 8.73 -5.80 -18.54
C LEU A 4 8.15 -4.40 -18.43
N TYR A 5 8.75 -3.43 -19.12
CA TYR A 5 8.30 -2.04 -19.09
C TYR A 5 6.91 -1.85 -19.72
N PHE A 6 6.66 -2.55 -20.83
CA PHE A 6 5.32 -2.55 -21.42
C PHE A 6 4.27 -3.15 -20.50
N ARG A 7 4.61 -4.24 -19.78
CA ARG A 7 3.71 -4.82 -18.76
C ARG A 7 3.46 -3.83 -17.61
N ALA A 8 4.51 -3.16 -17.11
CA ALA A 8 4.37 -2.17 -16.05
C ALA A 8 3.47 -1.00 -16.48
N LEU A 9 3.72 -0.43 -17.67
CA LEU A 9 2.91 0.65 -18.22
C LEU A 9 1.44 0.24 -18.37
N ARG A 10 1.18 -0.95 -18.95
CA ARG A 10 -0.18 -1.46 -19.11
C ARG A 10 -0.90 -1.63 -17.78
N LEU A 11 -0.23 -2.19 -16.76
CA LEU A 11 -0.81 -2.33 -15.42
C LEU A 11 -1.07 -0.97 -14.77
N SER A 12 -0.20 0.01 -14.96
CA SER A 12 -0.41 1.38 -14.46
C SER A 12 -1.61 2.05 -15.12
N ILE A 13 -1.79 1.87 -16.44
CA ILE A 13 -2.97 2.39 -17.16
C ILE A 13 -4.25 1.73 -16.66
N TYR A 14 -4.27 0.39 -16.51
CA TYR A 14 -5.44 -0.31 -15.99
C TYR A 14 -5.76 0.10 -14.55
N GLY A 15 -4.73 0.26 -13.70
CA GLY A 15 -4.89 0.74 -12.33
C GLY A 15 -5.48 2.15 -12.28
N PHE A 16 -5.01 3.05 -13.14
CA PHE A 16 -5.54 4.41 -13.27
C PHE A 16 -7.01 4.40 -13.70
N LEU A 17 -7.35 3.64 -14.75
CA LEU A 17 -8.74 3.55 -15.24
C LEU A 17 -9.68 2.90 -14.21
N ALA A 18 -9.22 1.86 -13.53
CA ALA A 18 -9.98 1.22 -12.45
C ALA A 18 -10.21 2.19 -11.29
N MET A 19 -9.18 2.94 -10.87
CA MET A 19 -9.30 3.95 -9.82
C MET A 19 -10.27 5.06 -10.22
N ALA A 20 -10.17 5.58 -11.44
CA ALA A 20 -11.10 6.59 -11.95
C ALA A 20 -12.55 6.06 -11.96
N ALA A 21 -12.77 4.83 -12.41
CA ALA A 21 -14.08 4.19 -12.38
C ALA A 21 -14.62 4.05 -10.95
N LEU A 22 -13.80 3.58 -9.99
CA LEU A 22 -14.19 3.41 -8.58
C LEU A 22 -14.49 4.73 -7.88
N LEU A 23 -13.95 5.85 -8.35
CA LEU A 23 -14.21 7.18 -7.80
C LEU A 23 -15.40 7.86 -8.49
N PHE A 24 -15.40 7.97 -9.82
CA PHE A 24 -16.38 8.81 -10.52
C PHE A 24 -17.71 8.09 -10.79
N VAL A 25 -17.74 6.77 -10.99
CA VAL A 25 -18.98 6.05 -11.22
C VAL A 25 -19.89 6.05 -9.98
N PRO A 26 -19.41 5.71 -8.77
CA PRO A 26 -20.24 5.80 -7.57
C PRO A 26 -20.57 7.25 -7.18
N ALA A 27 -19.66 8.20 -7.42
CA ALA A 27 -19.92 9.62 -7.17
C ALA A 27 -21.05 10.17 -8.06
N GLY A 28 -21.22 9.62 -9.26
CA GLY A 28 -22.22 10.05 -10.22
C GLY A 28 -22.00 11.46 -10.78
N THR A 29 -20.80 12.01 -10.61
CA THR A 29 -20.41 13.33 -11.06
C THR A 29 -18.92 13.41 -11.35
N LEU A 30 -18.53 14.27 -12.27
CA LEU A 30 -17.13 14.65 -12.52
C LEU A 30 -16.73 15.90 -11.69
N ASP A 31 -17.68 16.59 -11.07
CA ASP A 31 -17.40 17.68 -10.12
C ASP A 31 -16.96 17.12 -8.77
N TYR A 32 -15.72 16.65 -8.72
CA TYR A 32 -15.10 15.99 -7.55
C TYR A 32 -13.60 16.33 -7.53
N TRP A 33 -13.27 17.60 -7.22
CA TRP A 33 -11.89 18.11 -7.27
C TRP A 33 -10.92 17.29 -6.39
N GLN A 34 -11.39 16.81 -5.23
CA GLN A 34 -10.60 15.98 -4.32
C GLN A 34 -10.14 14.69 -5.02
N ALA A 35 -11.00 14.06 -5.82
CA ALA A 35 -10.63 12.86 -6.57
C ALA A 35 -9.52 13.12 -7.59
N TYR A 36 -9.54 14.27 -8.27
CA TYR A 36 -8.48 14.63 -9.22
C TYR A 36 -7.14 14.84 -8.53
N VAL A 37 -7.11 15.59 -7.41
CA VAL A 37 -5.88 15.83 -6.64
C VAL A 37 -5.34 14.53 -6.08
N PHE A 38 -6.19 13.73 -5.42
CA PHE A 38 -5.82 12.41 -4.89
C PHE A 38 -5.25 11.51 -5.98
N MET A 39 -5.90 11.41 -7.15
CA MET A 39 -5.42 10.61 -8.28
C MET A 39 -4.06 11.11 -8.77
N ALA A 40 -3.85 12.43 -8.87
CA ALA A 40 -2.56 12.98 -9.27
C ALA A 40 -1.45 12.61 -8.28
N VAL A 41 -1.71 12.71 -6.97
CA VAL A 41 -0.77 12.34 -5.90
C VAL A 41 -0.51 10.84 -5.90
N PHE A 42 -1.56 10.02 -5.93
CA PHE A 42 -1.43 8.56 -5.84
C PHE A 42 -0.75 7.97 -7.08
N VAL A 43 -1.19 8.36 -8.26
CA VAL A 43 -0.60 7.90 -9.53
C VAL A 43 0.82 8.42 -9.68
N GLY A 44 1.08 9.69 -9.32
CA GLY A 44 2.40 10.28 -9.31
C GLY A 44 3.38 9.54 -8.40
N GLY A 45 2.99 9.27 -7.15
CA GLY A 45 3.79 8.51 -6.19
C GLY A 45 4.05 7.06 -6.65
N SER A 46 3.02 6.38 -7.14
CA SER A 46 3.14 5.03 -7.70
C SER A 46 4.04 5.00 -8.94
N ALA A 47 3.90 5.97 -9.85
CA ALA A 47 4.72 6.09 -11.05
C ALA A 47 6.19 6.37 -10.70
N ALA A 48 6.46 7.26 -9.73
CA ALA A 48 7.81 7.55 -9.27
C ALA A 48 8.52 6.29 -8.75
N ILE A 49 7.85 5.48 -7.93
CA ILE A 49 8.37 4.19 -7.44
C ILE A 49 8.57 3.22 -8.60
N THR A 50 7.62 3.11 -9.52
CA THR A 50 7.71 2.22 -10.68
C THR A 50 8.90 2.59 -11.57
N VAL A 51 9.10 3.87 -11.86
CA VAL A 51 10.23 4.38 -12.66
C VAL A 51 11.55 4.13 -11.93
N TYR A 52 11.61 4.41 -10.62
CA TYR A 52 12.80 4.10 -9.81
C TYR A 52 13.18 2.62 -9.91
N LEU A 53 12.24 1.72 -9.71
CA LEU A 53 12.47 0.28 -9.78
C LEU A 53 12.84 -0.17 -11.20
N ALA A 54 12.22 0.40 -12.23
CA ALA A 54 12.52 0.09 -13.62
C ALA A 54 13.99 0.39 -13.95
N ILE A 55 14.56 1.44 -13.37
CA ILE A 55 15.95 1.87 -13.61
C ILE A 55 16.92 1.15 -12.66
N LYS A 56 16.58 1.02 -11.37
CA LYS A 56 17.53 0.59 -10.34
C LYS A 56 17.41 -0.88 -9.94
N ASP A 57 16.19 -1.45 -9.96
CA ASP A 57 15.95 -2.85 -9.58
C ASP A 57 14.80 -3.48 -10.39
N PRO A 58 15.04 -3.80 -11.69
CA PRO A 58 14.02 -4.42 -12.53
C PRO A 58 13.52 -5.78 -12.00
N LYS A 59 14.36 -6.51 -11.24
CA LYS A 59 13.97 -7.78 -10.62
C LYS A 59 12.95 -7.58 -9.50
N LEU A 60 13.12 -6.54 -8.69
CA LEU A 60 12.12 -6.19 -7.68
C LEU A 60 10.83 -5.68 -8.33
N LEU A 61 10.94 -4.87 -9.41
CA LEU A 61 9.76 -4.45 -10.18
C LEU A 61 8.92 -5.63 -10.63
N GLU A 62 9.55 -6.65 -11.22
CA GLU A 62 8.85 -7.85 -11.68
C GLU A 62 8.14 -8.58 -10.52
N ARG A 63 8.82 -8.75 -9.37
CA ARG A 63 8.24 -9.36 -8.16
C ARG A 63 7.08 -8.55 -7.59
N ARG A 64 7.15 -7.22 -7.68
CA ARG A 64 6.08 -6.33 -7.19
C ARG A 64 4.89 -6.23 -8.13
N MET A 65 5.04 -6.52 -9.42
CA MET A 65 3.90 -6.62 -10.35
C MET A 65 3.05 -7.88 -10.16
N ASN A 66 3.55 -8.87 -9.43
CA ASN A 66 2.79 -10.04 -9.03
C ASN A 66 2.09 -9.73 -7.70
N VAL A 67 0.85 -9.24 -7.79
CA VAL A 67 0.04 -8.78 -6.64
C VAL A 67 -1.37 -9.38 -6.72
N GLY A 68 -2.01 -9.46 -5.56
CA GLY A 68 -3.38 -9.91 -5.44
C GLY A 68 -3.52 -11.38 -5.01
N PRO A 69 -4.76 -11.84 -4.79
CA PRO A 69 -5.03 -13.16 -4.22
C PRO A 69 -4.46 -14.33 -5.05
N THR A 70 -4.43 -14.17 -6.36
CA THR A 70 -3.94 -15.22 -7.29
C THR A 70 -2.42 -15.32 -7.33
N ALA A 71 -1.70 -14.30 -6.85
CA ALA A 71 -0.23 -14.30 -6.81
C ALA A 71 0.33 -14.99 -5.56
N GLU A 72 -0.48 -15.14 -4.51
CA GLU A 72 -0.08 -15.77 -3.26
C GLU A 72 -0.12 -17.30 -3.38
N LYS A 73 0.83 -17.97 -2.72
CA LYS A 73 0.92 -19.42 -2.69
C LYS A 73 0.07 -20.01 -1.57
N GLU A 74 0.14 -19.43 -0.38
CA GLU A 74 -0.54 -19.91 0.81
C GLU A 74 -2.04 -19.57 0.81
N PRO A 75 -2.95 -20.54 1.09
CA PRO A 75 -4.40 -20.30 1.12
C PRO A 75 -4.81 -19.17 2.05
N THR A 76 -4.20 -19.08 3.23
CA THR A 76 -4.44 -18.00 4.21
C THR A 76 -4.15 -16.63 3.60
N GLN A 77 -3.03 -16.49 2.88
CA GLN A 77 -2.66 -15.25 2.24
C GLN A 77 -3.61 -14.86 1.11
N LYS A 78 -4.16 -15.82 0.38
CA LYS A 78 -5.21 -15.56 -0.63
C LYS A 78 -6.44 -14.92 0.00
N ILE A 79 -6.89 -15.47 1.14
CA ILE A 79 -8.04 -14.94 1.89
C ILE A 79 -7.75 -13.52 2.39
N ILE A 80 -6.60 -13.31 3.03
CA ILE A 80 -6.19 -11.98 3.52
C ILE A 80 -6.16 -10.96 2.37
N MET A 81 -5.61 -11.34 1.21
CA MET A 81 -5.55 -10.46 0.05
C MET A 81 -6.91 -10.13 -0.55
N VAL A 82 -7.91 -11.04 -0.44
CA VAL A 82 -9.30 -10.72 -0.80
C VAL A 82 -9.86 -9.63 0.13
N PHE A 83 -9.68 -9.78 1.44
CA PHE A 83 -10.14 -8.75 2.39
C PHE A 83 -9.41 -7.42 2.20
N ALA A 84 -8.10 -7.44 1.94
CA ALA A 84 -7.33 -6.24 1.63
C ALA A 84 -7.83 -5.56 0.34
N LEU A 85 -8.14 -6.33 -0.70
CA LEU A 85 -8.70 -5.81 -1.95
C LEU A 85 -10.08 -5.18 -1.73
N LEU A 86 -10.97 -5.87 -1.01
CA LEU A 86 -12.30 -5.33 -0.68
C LEU A 86 -12.19 -4.07 0.18
N GLY A 87 -11.29 -4.06 1.15
CA GLY A 87 -11.01 -2.88 1.97
C GLY A 87 -10.47 -1.71 1.14
N PHE A 88 -9.59 -1.97 0.17
CA PHE A 88 -9.08 -0.95 -0.74
C PHE A 88 -10.17 -0.39 -1.65
N ILE A 89 -11.04 -1.26 -2.19
CA ILE A 89 -12.22 -0.82 -2.96
C ILE A 89 -13.13 0.05 -2.10
N ALA A 90 -13.40 -0.36 -0.86
CA ALA A 90 -14.21 0.40 0.07
C ALA A 90 -13.62 1.79 0.39
N LEU A 91 -12.27 1.89 0.53
CA LEU A 91 -11.56 3.16 0.73
C LEU A 91 -11.75 4.16 -0.42
N LEU A 92 -12.08 3.70 -1.63
CA LEU A 92 -12.36 4.56 -2.79
C LEU A 92 -13.87 4.78 -2.99
N VAL A 93 -14.66 3.72 -2.88
CA VAL A 93 -16.09 3.74 -3.17
C VAL A 93 -16.90 4.47 -2.08
N VAL A 94 -16.57 4.26 -0.80
CA VAL A 94 -17.30 4.93 0.30
C VAL A 94 -17.17 6.45 0.23
N PRO A 95 -15.98 7.06 0.04
CA PRO A 95 -15.86 8.50 -0.19
C PRO A 95 -16.60 9.00 -1.43
N ALA A 96 -16.60 8.22 -2.52
CA ALA A 96 -17.33 8.56 -3.73
C ALA A 96 -18.85 8.59 -3.50
N LEU A 97 -19.38 7.62 -2.74
CA LEU A 97 -20.80 7.61 -2.32
C LEU A 97 -21.09 8.75 -1.34
N ASP A 98 -20.18 9.03 -0.42
CA ASP A 98 -20.27 10.18 0.51
C ASP A 98 -20.40 11.50 -0.28
N ARG A 99 -19.57 11.69 -1.32
CA ARG A 99 -19.65 12.83 -2.23
C ARG A 99 -21.01 12.90 -2.92
N ARG A 100 -21.53 11.75 -3.38
CA ARG A 100 -22.84 11.68 -4.10
C ARG A 100 -23.99 12.03 -3.18
N PHE A 101 -24.01 11.50 -1.97
CA PHE A 101 -25.12 11.62 -1.04
C PHE A 101 -24.91 12.72 0.00
N MET A 102 -23.77 13.42 -0.03
CA MET A 102 -23.43 14.52 0.88
C MET A 102 -23.55 14.15 2.36
N TRP A 103 -23.07 12.94 2.73
CA TRP A 103 -23.14 12.44 4.11
C TRP A 103 -22.23 13.20 5.06
N SER A 104 -21.07 13.67 4.59
CA SER A 104 -20.13 14.47 5.37
C SER A 104 -19.76 15.78 4.71
N SER A 105 -19.46 16.78 5.53
CA SER A 105 -18.85 18.02 5.10
C SER A 105 -17.42 18.08 5.63
N VAL A 106 -16.46 17.88 4.73
CA VAL A 106 -15.04 17.88 5.07
C VAL A 106 -14.41 19.18 4.56
N PRO A 107 -13.79 19.98 5.44
CA PRO A 107 -13.11 21.20 5.02
C PRO A 107 -11.98 20.91 4.03
N ALA A 108 -11.77 21.76 3.04
CA ALA A 108 -10.76 21.56 1.99
C ALA A 108 -9.33 21.34 2.53
N TRP A 109 -8.97 22.02 3.63
CA TRP A 109 -7.66 21.83 4.27
C TRP A 109 -7.45 20.42 4.81
N VAL A 110 -8.51 19.72 5.23
CA VAL A 110 -8.42 18.30 5.66
C VAL A 110 -8.12 17.39 4.46
N SER A 111 -8.73 17.68 3.30
CA SER A 111 -8.41 16.92 2.08
C SER A 111 -6.95 17.12 1.67
N VAL A 112 -6.43 18.35 1.75
CA VAL A 112 -5.01 18.64 1.50
C VAL A 112 -4.11 17.90 2.51
N LEU A 113 -4.46 17.86 3.80
CA LEU A 113 -3.72 17.06 4.78
C LEU A 113 -3.78 15.56 4.44
N GLY A 114 -4.90 15.06 3.94
CA GLY A 114 -5.03 13.71 3.42
C GLY A 114 -4.04 13.42 2.30
N ASP A 115 -3.92 14.32 1.31
CA ASP A 115 -2.96 14.20 0.21
C ASP A 115 -1.51 14.25 0.70
N ILE A 116 -1.22 15.08 1.71
CA ILE A 116 0.10 15.11 2.37
C ILE A 116 0.40 13.76 3.03
N LEU A 117 -0.56 13.17 3.75
CA LEU A 117 -0.40 11.84 4.36
C LEU A 117 -0.15 10.77 3.30
N VAL A 118 -0.88 10.79 2.18
CA VAL A 118 -0.65 9.88 1.04
C VAL A 118 0.76 10.05 0.49
N THR A 119 1.22 11.28 0.30
CA THR A 119 2.58 11.59 -0.16
C THR A 119 3.64 11.06 0.82
N LEU A 120 3.47 11.29 2.12
CA LEU A 120 4.37 10.77 3.16
C LEU A 120 4.41 9.23 3.16
N GLY A 121 3.27 8.59 2.97
CA GLY A 121 3.20 7.14 2.84
C GLY A 121 4.02 6.62 1.66
N PHE A 122 3.90 7.24 0.48
CA PHE A 122 4.74 6.91 -0.68
C PHE A 122 6.23 7.16 -0.43
N LEU A 123 6.60 8.23 0.26
CA LEU A 123 7.99 8.50 0.64
C LEU A 123 8.54 7.41 1.57
N LEU A 124 7.80 6.99 2.57
CA LEU A 124 8.20 5.89 3.46
C LEU A 124 8.37 4.59 2.67
N VAL A 125 7.41 4.24 1.82
CA VAL A 125 7.49 3.07 0.92
C VAL A 125 8.71 3.16 0.01
N TYR A 126 9.03 4.33 -0.54
CA TYR A 126 10.22 4.53 -1.36
C TYR A 126 11.51 4.24 -0.58
N PHE A 127 11.67 4.75 0.65
CA PHE A 127 12.85 4.47 1.47
C PHE A 127 12.99 2.99 1.81
N VAL A 128 11.88 2.30 2.05
CA VAL A 128 11.85 0.85 2.29
C VAL A 128 12.31 0.08 1.05
N ILE A 129 11.78 0.42 -0.12
CA ILE A 129 12.12 -0.22 -1.39
C ILE A 129 13.60 0.02 -1.74
N ARG A 130 14.11 1.22 -1.47
CA ARG A 130 15.51 1.56 -1.71
C ARG A 130 16.46 0.73 -0.84
N GLU A 131 16.06 0.43 0.39
CA GLU A 131 16.85 -0.33 1.35
C GLU A 131 16.77 -1.84 1.13
N ASN A 132 15.65 -2.36 0.63
CA ASN A 132 15.38 -3.79 0.59
C ASN A 132 14.93 -4.25 -0.79
N SER A 133 15.87 -4.82 -1.55
CA SER A 133 15.59 -5.43 -2.86
C SER A 133 14.77 -6.72 -2.79
N TYR A 134 14.47 -7.24 -1.61
CA TYR A 134 13.61 -8.42 -1.41
C TYR A 134 12.16 -8.08 -1.07
N ALA A 135 11.80 -6.79 -0.94
CA ALA A 135 10.46 -6.32 -0.56
C ALA A 135 9.41 -6.56 -1.67
N ALA A 136 9.12 -7.83 -1.97
CA ALA A 136 8.10 -8.24 -2.94
C ALA A 136 6.67 -7.92 -2.45
N SER A 137 5.70 -8.05 -3.35
CA SER A 137 4.26 -7.89 -2.99
C SER A 137 3.66 -9.15 -2.38
N THR A 138 4.30 -10.31 -2.56
CA THR A 138 3.90 -11.61 -2.00
C THR A 138 4.84 -12.05 -0.89
N ILE A 139 4.34 -12.84 0.06
CA ILE A 139 5.16 -13.39 1.15
C ILE A 139 5.97 -14.56 0.61
N GLN A 140 7.29 -14.36 0.54
CA GLN A 140 8.25 -15.37 0.06
C GLN A 140 9.65 -15.04 0.57
N VAL A 141 10.52 -16.04 0.60
CA VAL A 141 11.96 -15.85 0.76
C VAL A 141 12.61 -16.11 -0.59
N ALA A 142 13.34 -15.13 -1.10
CA ALA A 142 14.09 -15.27 -2.35
C ALA A 142 15.40 -16.04 -2.11
N GLU A 143 15.91 -16.64 -3.16
CA GLU A 143 17.23 -17.28 -3.11
C GLU A 143 18.31 -16.27 -2.70
N GLY A 144 19.15 -16.63 -1.74
CA GLY A 144 20.20 -15.77 -1.20
C GLY A 144 19.70 -14.59 -0.36
N GLN A 145 18.41 -14.54 0.02
CA GLN A 145 17.86 -13.48 0.84
C GLN A 145 18.51 -13.46 2.23
N THR A 146 18.97 -12.30 2.63
CA THR A 146 19.46 -12.01 3.97
C THR A 146 18.53 -11.08 4.71
N VAL A 147 18.63 -11.06 6.04
CA VAL A 147 17.84 -10.14 6.87
C VAL A 147 18.39 -8.72 6.71
N ILE A 148 17.57 -7.82 6.23
CA ILE A 148 17.87 -6.39 6.21
C ILE A 148 17.54 -5.80 7.60
N SER A 149 18.51 -5.09 8.19
CA SER A 149 18.37 -4.50 9.54
C SER A 149 18.87 -3.06 9.60
N THR A 150 19.00 -2.41 8.44
CA THR A 150 19.47 -1.03 8.26
C THR A 150 18.33 -0.13 7.77
N GLY A 151 18.55 1.18 7.74
CA GLY A 151 17.53 2.14 7.31
C GLY A 151 16.23 2.02 8.11
N PRO A 152 15.06 2.04 7.46
CA PRO A 152 13.77 1.89 8.14
C PRO A 152 13.63 0.59 8.94
N TYR A 153 14.31 -0.48 8.54
CA TYR A 153 14.31 -1.78 9.22
C TYR A 153 15.11 -1.78 10.54
N ALA A 154 15.91 -0.75 10.81
CA ALA A 154 16.55 -0.56 12.11
C ALA A 154 15.57 -0.06 13.19
N VAL A 155 14.46 0.54 12.77
CA VAL A 155 13.47 1.19 13.66
C VAL A 155 12.29 0.27 13.92
N VAL A 156 11.68 -0.29 12.85
CA VAL A 156 10.53 -1.20 12.95
C VAL A 156 10.75 -2.42 12.04
N ARG A 157 10.11 -3.53 12.38
CA ARG A 157 10.26 -4.79 11.64
C ARG A 157 9.55 -4.77 10.28
N HIS A 158 8.44 -4.05 10.18
CA HIS A 158 7.60 -3.98 8.99
C HIS A 158 7.42 -2.54 8.48
N PRO A 159 8.52 -1.89 8.06
CA PRO A 159 8.44 -0.48 7.64
C PRO A 159 7.62 -0.28 6.37
N MET A 160 7.44 -1.31 5.53
CA MET A 160 6.53 -1.27 4.39
C MET A 160 5.08 -1.05 4.85
N TYR A 161 4.62 -1.82 5.85
CA TYR A 161 3.28 -1.65 6.41
C TYR A 161 3.15 -0.34 7.18
N ALA A 162 4.20 0.11 7.87
CA ALA A 162 4.23 1.42 8.51
C ALA A 162 4.04 2.56 7.49
N GLY A 163 4.62 2.44 6.28
CA GLY A 163 4.40 3.38 5.18
C GLY A 163 3.00 3.31 4.57
N VAL A 164 2.35 2.14 4.65
CA VAL A 164 0.95 1.97 4.18
C VAL A 164 -0.05 2.64 5.12
N LEU A 165 0.22 2.77 6.43
CA LEU A 165 -0.71 3.41 7.37
C LEU A 165 -1.09 4.84 6.99
N PRO A 166 -0.15 5.77 6.70
CA PRO A 166 -0.50 7.10 6.22
C PRO A 166 -1.30 7.09 4.91
N LEU A 167 -1.00 6.14 3.99
CA LEU A 167 -1.78 5.97 2.75
C LEU A 167 -3.24 5.63 3.06
N LEU A 168 -3.47 4.67 3.98
CA LEU A 168 -4.81 4.21 4.34
C LEU A 168 -5.63 5.31 5.02
N ILE A 169 -5.04 6.04 5.97
CA ILE A 169 -5.71 7.14 6.69
C ILE A 169 -5.89 8.35 5.77
N GLY A 170 -4.88 8.67 4.99
CA GLY A 170 -4.87 9.82 4.10
C GLY A 170 -5.87 9.71 2.96
N THR A 171 -6.09 8.50 2.42
CA THR A 171 -6.98 8.29 1.25
C THR A 171 -8.40 8.82 1.48
N PRO A 172 -9.17 8.40 2.51
CA PRO A 172 -10.51 8.93 2.71
C PRO A 172 -10.54 10.41 3.06
N LEU A 173 -9.53 10.92 3.76
CA LEU A 173 -9.41 12.35 4.05
C LEU A 173 -9.14 13.16 2.78
N ALA A 174 -8.21 12.71 1.95
CA ALA A 174 -7.90 13.31 0.64
C ALA A 174 -9.15 13.35 -0.25
N LEU A 175 -9.95 12.30 -0.22
CA LEU A 175 -11.22 12.21 -0.94
C LEU A 175 -12.39 12.97 -0.27
N GLY A 176 -12.15 13.67 0.84
CA GLY A 176 -13.15 14.51 1.50
C GLY A 176 -14.27 13.74 2.19
N SER A 177 -13.95 12.62 2.84
CA SER A 177 -14.95 11.76 3.50
C SER A 177 -14.53 11.34 4.91
N TRP A 178 -15.38 11.65 5.90
CA TRP A 178 -15.26 11.07 7.23
C TRP A 178 -15.71 9.60 7.26
N TRP A 179 -16.75 9.26 6.49
CA TRP A 179 -17.28 7.90 6.40
C TRP A 179 -16.29 6.92 5.79
N GLY A 180 -15.44 7.39 4.89
CA GLY A 180 -14.37 6.59 4.31
C GLY A 180 -13.38 6.04 5.34
N LEU A 181 -13.20 6.72 6.50
CA LEU A 181 -12.41 6.18 7.61
C LEU A 181 -12.99 4.88 8.16
N GLY A 182 -14.30 4.67 8.04
CA GLY A 182 -14.95 3.41 8.44
C GLY A 182 -14.45 2.19 7.66
N ALA A 183 -13.97 2.37 6.43
CA ALA A 183 -13.37 1.29 5.66
C ALA A 183 -12.10 0.71 6.32
N LEU A 184 -11.43 1.49 7.18
CA LEU A 184 -10.27 1.03 7.94
C LEU A 184 -10.61 -0.11 8.91
N ILE A 185 -11.86 -0.18 9.40
CA ILE A 185 -12.34 -1.26 10.28
C ILE A 185 -12.19 -2.62 9.58
N PHE A 186 -12.35 -2.67 8.26
CA PHE A 186 -12.17 -3.89 7.48
C PHE A 186 -10.73 -4.10 7.04
N PHE A 187 -10.01 -3.03 6.71
CA PHE A 187 -8.65 -3.13 6.19
C PHE A 187 -7.62 -3.44 7.28
N MET A 188 -7.73 -2.81 8.45
CA MET A 188 -6.74 -2.95 9.54
C MET A 188 -6.61 -4.38 10.07
N PRO A 189 -7.69 -5.15 10.30
CA PRO A 189 -7.56 -6.55 10.68
C PRO A 189 -6.84 -7.41 9.63
N ALA A 190 -7.10 -7.18 8.34
CA ALA A 190 -6.43 -7.89 7.27
C ALA A 190 -4.92 -7.56 7.24
N LEU A 191 -4.55 -6.29 7.41
CA LEU A 191 -3.16 -5.84 7.48
C LEU A 191 -2.43 -6.46 8.68
N ILE A 192 -3.05 -6.45 9.87
CA ILE A 192 -2.47 -7.04 11.08
C ILE A 192 -2.31 -8.56 10.91
N TRP A 193 -3.32 -9.23 10.36
CA TRP A 193 -3.26 -10.67 10.11
C TRP A 193 -2.13 -11.00 9.12
N ARG A 194 -2.02 -10.25 8.01
CA ARG A 194 -0.95 -10.41 7.04
C ARG A 194 0.43 -10.26 7.69
N LEU A 195 0.62 -9.22 8.49
CA LEU A 195 1.86 -8.96 9.20
C LEU A 195 2.26 -10.11 10.13
N LEU A 196 1.32 -10.58 10.95
CA LEU A 196 1.57 -11.68 11.90
C LEU A 196 1.88 -12.99 11.18
N ASP A 197 1.23 -13.26 10.07
CA ASP A 197 1.46 -14.44 9.26
C ASP A 197 2.81 -14.37 8.54
N GLU A 198 3.18 -13.19 8.02
CA GLU A 198 4.51 -12.92 7.46
C GLU A 198 5.62 -13.12 8.50
N GLU A 199 5.46 -12.62 9.74
CA GLU A 199 6.42 -12.88 10.82
C GLU A 199 6.60 -14.38 11.08
N ARG A 200 5.51 -15.15 11.15
CA ARG A 200 5.58 -16.61 11.32
C ARG A 200 6.34 -17.28 10.18
N PHE A 201 6.05 -16.86 8.95
CA PHE A 201 6.73 -17.39 7.77
C PHE A 201 8.23 -17.07 7.78
N LEU A 202 8.62 -15.81 8.08
CA LEU A 202 10.00 -15.36 8.13
C LEU A 202 10.80 -16.04 9.27
N HIS A 203 10.19 -16.23 10.44
CA HIS A 203 10.82 -17.00 11.52
C HIS A 203 11.17 -18.43 11.13
N LYS A 204 10.34 -19.06 10.31
CA LYS A 204 10.54 -20.44 9.85
C LYS A 204 11.53 -20.53 8.68
N ASN A 205 11.52 -19.55 7.77
CA ASN A 205 12.15 -19.69 6.46
C ASN A 205 13.37 -18.77 6.22
N LEU A 206 13.57 -17.72 7.04
CA LEU A 206 14.65 -16.76 6.85
C LEU A 206 15.69 -16.88 7.98
N PRO A 207 16.88 -17.45 7.71
CA PRO A 207 17.94 -17.54 8.70
C PRO A 207 18.33 -16.17 9.27
N GLY A 208 18.46 -16.09 10.60
CA GLY A 208 18.82 -14.84 11.29
C GLY A 208 17.63 -13.93 11.67
N TYR A 209 16.42 -14.19 11.16
CA TYR A 209 15.25 -13.36 11.45
C TYR A 209 14.90 -13.34 12.95
N THR A 210 15.00 -14.46 13.65
CA THR A 210 14.78 -14.53 15.11
C THR A 210 15.77 -13.65 15.89
N LYS A 211 17.04 -13.57 15.46
CA LYS A 211 18.04 -12.68 16.08
C LYS A 211 17.67 -11.21 15.82
N TYR A 212 17.21 -10.90 14.61
CA TYR A 212 16.77 -9.57 14.23
C TYR A 212 15.58 -9.09 15.08
N THR A 213 14.55 -9.93 15.29
CA THR A 213 13.37 -9.55 16.09
C THR A 213 13.67 -9.32 17.58
N ARG A 214 14.77 -9.88 18.10
CA ARG A 214 15.27 -9.56 19.46
C ARG A 214 15.91 -8.16 19.53
N LYS A 215 16.52 -7.72 18.43
CA LYS A 215 17.17 -6.40 18.34
C LYS A 215 16.15 -5.30 18.05
N VAL A 216 15.27 -5.50 17.08
CA VAL A 216 14.23 -4.54 16.67
C VAL A 216 12.90 -5.00 17.25
N ARG A 217 12.44 -4.31 18.31
CA ARG A 217 11.29 -4.75 19.12
C ARG A 217 9.95 -4.35 18.52
N TYR A 218 9.89 -3.20 17.84
CA TYR A 218 8.65 -2.64 17.32
C TYR A 218 8.28 -3.24 15.96
N ARG A 219 7.00 -3.55 15.76
CA ARG A 219 6.48 -4.07 14.50
C ARG A 219 6.18 -2.99 13.47
N LEU A 220 5.35 -2.01 13.85
CA LEU A 220 4.84 -0.97 12.96
C LEU A 220 5.16 0.44 13.44
N VAL A 221 4.82 0.72 14.71
CA VAL A 221 4.91 2.06 15.28
C VAL A 221 5.87 2.02 16.46
N PRO A 222 6.97 2.80 16.41
CA PRO A 222 7.91 2.87 17.52
C PRO A 222 7.21 3.22 18.83
N PHE A 223 7.59 2.57 19.91
CA PHE A 223 7.07 2.73 21.26
C PHE A 223 5.61 2.31 21.49
N VAL A 224 4.89 1.85 20.43
CA VAL A 224 3.48 1.39 20.54
C VAL A 224 3.39 -0.11 20.32
N TRP A 225 3.85 -0.61 19.17
CA TRP A 225 3.73 -2.04 18.80
C TRP A 225 4.76 -2.49 17.77
#